data_a57862c5cb05440345e24af8f7975117
#
_entry.id   a57862c5cb05440345e24af8f7975117
#
_cell.length_a   1.000
_cell.length_b   1.000
_cell.length_c   1.000
_cell.angle_alpha   90.00
_cell.angle_beta   90.00
_cell.angle_gamma   90.00
#
_symmetry.space_group_name_H-M   'P 1'
#
loop_
_entity.id
_entity.type
_entity.pdbx_description
1 polymer ?
#
loop_
_entity_poly.entity_id
_entity_poly.type
_entity_poly.pdbx_seq_one_letter_code
_entity_poly.pdbx_strand_id
1 'polypeptide(L)'
;RWVRPLHSIISLFDNSVVPLSFAGIDSGDQTRGHRFHAPEPFAVTDFADYRGKLAGAKVMIDAADRRQLIASGAAQLAQDAGLSLVADDGLVAEVAGLVEWPVPMLGAFDRRFLDVPAEVLVTTMKVNQKYLSLRDGSGNLAPNFITVANLEARDGGGQIIAGNEYVLTARLADAEFFWT
;
A
#
# COMPACT_ATOMS: atom_id res chain seq x y z
N ARG A 1 7.12 -14.08 -17.81
CA ARG A 1 8.46 -14.13 -17.23
C ARG A 1 8.37 -13.70 -15.76
N TRP A 2 8.89 -14.51 -14.84
CA TRP A 2 8.97 -14.16 -13.41
C TRP A 2 10.02 -13.08 -13.20
N VAL A 3 9.68 -11.98 -12.53
CA VAL A 3 10.53 -10.77 -12.44
C VAL A 3 11.24 -10.66 -11.09
N ARG A 4 10.70 -11.31 -10.05
CA ARG A 4 11.29 -11.29 -8.69
C ARG A 4 11.94 -12.62 -8.38
N PRO A 5 13.09 -12.65 -7.70
CA PRO A 5 13.75 -13.91 -7.31
C PRO A 5 12.86 -14.68 -6.35
N LEU A 6 12.77 -15.99 -6.57
CA LEU A 6 12.17 -16.93 -5.63
C LEU A 6 13.19 -17.23 -4.54
N HIS A 7 12.79 -17.17 -3.26
CA HIS A 7 13.67 -17.39 -2.13
C HIS A 7 13.33 -18.64 -1.33
N SER A 8 12.06 -19.04 -1.31
CA SER A 8 11.57 -20.24 -0.60
C SER A 8 10.31 -20.77 -1.28
N ILE A 9 10.04 -22.04 -1.04
CA ILE A 9 8.85 -22.71 -1.53
C ILE A 9 8.23 -23.45 -0.32
N ILE A 10 6.95 -23.19 -0.05
CA ILE A 10 6.15 -24.01 0.88
C ILE A 10 5.37 -25.01 0.04
N SER A 11 5.50 -26.29 0.38
CA SER A 11 4.71 -27.34 -0.26
C SER A 11 4.31 -28.38 0.79
N LEU A 12 3.06 -28.32 1.23
CA LEU A 12 2.52 -29.14 2.31
C LEU A 12 1.29 -29.92 1.81
N PHE A 13 1.21 -31.16 2.23
CA PHE A 13 0.02 -31.98 2.08
C PHE A 13 -0.12 -32.86 3.32
N ASP A 14 -1.30 -32.90 3.91
CA ASP A 14 -1.60 -33.67 5.13
C ASP A 14 -0.54 -33.43 6.24
N ASN A 15 -0.26 -32.17 6.53
CA ASN A 15 0.71 -31.68 7.51
C ASN A 15 2.16 -32.16 7.28
N SER A 16 2.47 -32.66 6.10
CA SER A 16 3.80 -33.13 5.74
C SER A 16 4.36 -32.37 4.54
N VAL A 17 5.66 -32.16 4.53
CA VAL A 17 6.34 -31.54 3.39
C VAL A 17 6.28 -32.48 2.17
N VAL A 18 5.72 -31.98 1.07
CA VAL A 18 5.82 -32.62 -0.23
C VAL A 18 7.12 -32.18 -0.89
N PRO A 19 8.12 -33.08 -1.03
CA PRO A 19 9.41 -32.70 -1.56
C PRO A 19 9.32 -32.37 -3.05
N LEU A 20 9.75 -31.16 -3.40
CA LEU A 20 9.96 -30.72 -4.78
C LEU A 20 11.12 -29.72 -4.81
N SER A 21 11.75 -29.59 -5.96
CA SER A 21 12.79 -28.59 -6.19
C SER A 21 12.48 -27.81 -7.46
N PHE A 22 12.61 -26.50 -7.39
CA PHE A 22 12.46 -25.62 -8.55
C PHE A 22 13.54 -24.54 -8.54
N ALA A 23 14.25 -24.40 -9.64
CA ALA A 23 15.33 -23.43 -9.80
C ALA A 23 16.42 -23.51 -8.69
N GLY A 24 16.70 -24.71 -8.18
CA GLY A 24 17.67 -24.94 -7.12
C GLY A 24 17.18 -24.61 -5.71
N ILE A 25 15.87 -24.40 -5.54
CA ILE A 25 15.25 -24.14 -4.25
C ILE A 25 14.35 -25.33 -3.90
N ASP A 26 14.65 -25.97 -2.77
CA ASP A 26 13.87 -27.09 -2.26
C ASP A 26 12.66 -26.57 -1.47
N SER A 27 11.56 -27.33 -1.54
CA SER A 27 10.37 -27.04 -0.74
C SER A 27 10.59 -27.39 0.72
N GLY A 28 9.86 -26.69 1.58
CA GLY A 28 9.85 -26.89 3.02
C GLY A 28 8.53 -26.45 3.64
N ASP A 29 8.56 -26.25 4.94
CA ASP A 29 7.45 -25.79 5.76
C ASP A 29 7.66 -24.39 6.33
N GLN A 30 8.79 -23.72 6.00
CA GLN A 30 9.15 -22.46 6.59
C GLN A 30 8.79 -21.25 5.71
N THR A 31 8.29 -20.19 6.38
CA THR A 31 8.03 -18.89 5.78
C THR A 31 8.50 -17.77 6.70
N ARG A 32 8.29 -16.53 6.27
CA ARG A 32 8.59 -15.31 7.04
C ARG A 32 7.39 -14.39 7.00
N GLY A 33 7.26 -13.57 8.04
CA GLY A 33 6.31 -12.48 8.08
C GLY A 33 6.83 -11.21 7.40
N HIS A 34 6.24 -10.09 7.78
CA HIS A 34 6.64 -8.78 7.30
C HIS A 34 8.11 -8.49 7.63
N ARG A 35 8.89 -8.07 6.62
CA ARG A 35 10.35 -7.95 6.74
C ARG A 35 10.86 -7.05 7.87
N PHE A 36 10.05 -6.08 8.32
CA PHE A 36 10.40 -5.17 9.40
C PHE A 36 9.72 -5.51 10.73
N HIS A 37 8.51 -6.08 10.70
CA HIS A 37 7.74 -6.37 11.89
C HIS A 37 7.96 -7.80 12.42
N ALA A 38 8.22 -8.77 11.52
CA ALA A 38 8.39 -10.18 11.86
C ALA A 38 9.37 -10.86 10.88
N PRO A 39 10.68 -10.48 10.89
CA PRO A 39 11.67 -10.97 9.92
C PRO A 39 12.08 -12.43 10.13
N GLU A 40 11.85 -12.98 11.33
CA GLU A 40 12.29 -14.32 11.67
C GLU A 40 11.47 -15.40 10.96
N PRO A 41 12.10 -16.48 10.48
CA PRO A 41 11.38 -17.57 9.86
C PRO A 41 10.57 -18.37 10.90
N PHE A 42 9.44 -18.90 10.47
CA PHE A 42 8.60 -19.80 11.26
C PHE A 42 8.04 -20.93 10.40
N ALA A 43 7.86 -22.08 11.01
CA ALA A 43 7.25 -23.24 10.34
C ALA A 43 5.72 -23.11 10.33
N VAL A 44 5.12 -23.71 9.30
CA VAL A 44 3.66 -23.82 9.14
C VAL A 44 3.30 -25.27 8.86
N THR A 45 2.12 -25.70 9.30
CA THR A 45 1.68 -27.09 9.21
C THR A 45 0.60 -27.31 8.15
N ASP A 46 -0.28 -26.33 7.98
CA ASP A 46 -1.38 -26.35 7.03
C ASP A 46 -1.77 -24.92 6.61
N PHE A 47 -2.79 -24.79 5.77
CA PHE A 47 -3.24 -23.49 5.27
C PHE A 47 -3.85 -22.60 6.36
N ALA A 48 -4.55 -23.17 7.33
CA ALA A 48 -5.16 -22.39 8.41
C ALA A 48 -4.08 -21.82 9.35
N ASP A 49 -3.08 -22.65 9.70
CA ASP A 49 -1.90 -22.23 10.47
C ASP A 49 -1.07 -21.17 9.72
N TYR A 50 -0.83 -21.38 8.42
CA TYR A 50 -0.15 -20.43 7.55
C TYR A 50 -0.85 -19.06 7.56
N ARG A 51 -2.18 -19.03 7.33
CA ARG A 51 -2.97 -17.81 7.32
C ARG A 51 -2.95 -17.10 8.69
N GLY A 52 -3.14 -17.85 9.77
CA GLY A 52 -3.15 -17.32 11.14
C GLY A 52 -1.80 -16.74 11.55
N LYS A 53 -0.70 -17.46 11.30
CA LYS A 53 0.66 -17.01 11.62
C LYS A 53 1.06 -15.78 10.81
N LEU A 54 0.74 -15.74 9.52
CA LEU A 54 1.03 -14.57 8.67
C LEU A 54 0.26 -13.34 9.10
N ALA A 55 -1.01 -13.46 9.47
CA ALA A 55 -1.78 -12.33 10.01
C ALA A 55 -1.13 -11.77 11.29
N GLY A 56 -0.71 -12.64 12.22
CA GLY A 56 0.04 -12.24 13.41
C GLY A 56 1.41 -11.63 13.09
N ALA A 57 2.02 -12.06 11.98
CA ALA A 57 3.31 -11.59 11.48
C ALA A 57 3.19 -10.40 10.51
N LYS A 58 2.06 -9.66 10.53
CA LYS A 58 1.81 -8.46 9.73
C LYS A 58 1.86 -8.70 8.21
N VAL A 59 1.27 -9.81 7.77
CA VAL A 59 1.05 -10.14 6.35
C VAL A 59 -0.40 -10.55 6.15
N MET A 60 -1.12 -9.77 5.37
CA MET A 60 -2.50 -10.01 4.98
C MET A 60 -2.51 -10.68 3.60
N ILE A 61 -2.83 -11.98 3.55
CA ILE A 61 -2.73 -12.79 2.33
C ILE A 61 -3.80 -12.39 1.32
N ASP A 62 -5.05 -12.21 1.80
CA ASP A 62 -6.19 -11.97 0.93
C ASP A 62 -6.14 -10.54 0.33
N ALA A 63 -6.15 -10.46 -0.99
CA ALA A 63 -6.17 -9.19 -1.70
C ALA A 63 -7.50 -8.44 -1.54
N ALA A 64 -8.62 -9.14 -1.31
CA ALA A 64 -9.91 -8.52 -1.07
C ALA A 64 -9.93 -7.82 0.30
N ASP A 65 -9.38 -8.47 1.33
CA ASP A 65 -9.25 -7.89 2.67
C ASP A 65 -8.36 -6.64 2.64
N ARG A 66 -7.22 -6.69 1.92
CA ARG A 66 -6.36 -5.51 1.75
C ARG A 66 -7.05 -4.36 1.04
N ARG A 67 -7.79 -4.64 -0.04
CA ARG A 67 -8.58 -3.62 -0.76
C ARG A 67 -9.64 -2.99 0.14
N GLN A 68 -10.37 -3.81 0.88
CA GLN A 68 -11.39 -3.32 1.80
C GLN A 68 -10.78 -2.43 2.89
N LEU A 69 -9.66 -2.84 3.50
CA LEU A 69 -8.96 -2.05 4.52
C LEU A 69 -8.48 -0.70 3.95
N ILE A 70 -7.88 -0.71 2.75
CA ILE A 70 -7.44 0.52 2.10
C ILE A 70 -8.63 1.45 1.83
N ALA A 71 -9.70 0.95 1.23
CA ALA A 71 -10.86 1.75 0.87
C ALA A 71 -11.56 2.33 2.11
N SER A 72 -11.83 1.49 3.14
CA SER A 72 -12.48 1.95 4.36
C SER A 72 -11.60 2.89 5.18
N GLY A 73 -10.30 2.61 5.31
CA GLY A 73 -9.36 3.47 6.03
C GLY A 73 -9.17 4.82 5.34
N ALA A 74 -9.07 4.83 4.01
CA ALA A 74 -8.98 6.06 3.24
C ALA A 74 -10.26 6.90 3.36
N ALA A 75 -11.44 6.27 3.30
CA ALA A 75 -12.72 6.96 3.47
C ALA A 75 -12.86 7.57 4.87
N GLN A 76 -12.44 6.83 5.90
CA GLN A 76 -12.47 7.33 7.29
C GLN A 76 -11.55 8.54 7.48
N LEU A 77 -10.30 8.46 6.99
CA LEU A 77 -9.35 9.59 7.05
C LEU A 77 -9.88 10.83 6.31
N ALA A 78 -10.51 10.64 5.16
CA ALA A 78 -11.14 11.73 4.43
C ALA A 78 -12.27 12.37 5.25
N GLN A 79 -13.17 11.56 5.80
CA GLN A 79 -14.29 12.03 6.63
C GLN A 79 -13.81 12.78 7.87
N ASP A 80 -12.81 12.28 8.58
CA ASP A 80 -12.24 12.91 9.78
C ASP A 80 -11.63 14.28 9.47
N ALA A 81 -11.15 14.46 8.23
CA ALA A 81 -10.63 15.74 7.73
C ALA A 81 -11.73 16.66 7.13
N GLY A 82 -12.99 16.26 7.14
CA GLY A 82 -14.09 17.03 6.51
C GLY A 82 -14.04 17.01 4.98
N LEU A 83 -13.41 16.00 4.40
CA LEU A 83 -13.20 15.82 2.98
C LEU A 83 -13.95 14.58 2.46
N SER A 84 -14.01 14.41 1.15
CA SER A 84 -14.54 13.22 0.51
C SER A 84 -13.48 12.53 -0.37
N LEU A 85 -13.41 11.21 -0.28
CA LEU A 85 -12.53 10.40 -1.11
C LEU A 85 -13.03 10.35 -2.55
N VAL A 86 -12.14 10.56 -3.52
CA VAL A 86 -12.45 10.29 -4.93
C VAL A 86 -12.37 8.78 -5.15
N ALA A 87 -13.49 8.17 -5.52
CA ALA A 87 -13.54 6.73 -5.76
C ALA A 87 -12.63 6.34 -6.94
N ASP A 88 -11.74 5.38 -6.72
CA ASP A 88 -10.85 4.81 -7.74
C ASP A 88 -10.52 3.35 -7.38
N ASP A 89 -11.44 2.45 -7.70
CA ASP A 89 -11.30 1.01 -7.39
C ASP A 89 -10.09 0.39 -8.09
N GLY A 90 -9.75 0.90 -9.27
CA GLY A 90 -8.57 0.45 -10.02
C GLY A 90 -7.27 0.78 -9.29
N LEU A 91 -7.16 2.00 -8.76
CA LEU A 91 -6.00 2.42 -7.97
C LEU A 91 -5.93 1.67 -6.63
N VAL A 92 -7.07 1.50 -5.95
CA VAL A 92 -7.14 0.69 -4.71
C VAL A 92 -6.68 -0.74 -4.95
N ALA A 93 -7.11 -1.37 -6.05
CA ALA A 93 -6.68 -2.72 -6.42
C ALA A 93 -5.18 -2.79 -6.74
N GLU A 94 -4.64 -1.80 -7.44
CA GLU A 94 -3.21 -1.69 -7.73
C GLU A 94 -2.40 -1.55 -6.44
N VAL A 95 -2.77 -0.63 -5.57
CA VAL A 95 -2.10 -0.39 -4.29
C VAL A 95 -2.15 -1.62 -3.39
N ALA A 96 -3.30 -2.31 -3.31
CA ALA A 96 -3.43 -3.56 -2.56
C ALA A 96 -2.50 -4.68 -3.06
N GLY A 97 -2.07 -4.63 -4.33
CA GLY A 97 -1.05 -5.52 -4.88
C GLY A 97 0.39 -5.13 -4.55
N LEU A 98 0.62 -3.91 -4.06
CA LEU A 98 1.96 -3.40 -3.71
C LEU A 98 2.31 -3.54 -2.23
N VAL A 99 1.33 -3.76 -1.38
CA VAL A 99 1.48 -3.82 0.09
C VAL A 99 0.97 -5.15 0.63
N GLU A 100 1.58 -5.65 1.70
CA GLU A 100 1.14 -6.85 2.43
C GLU A 100 0.50 -6.52 3.78
N TRP A 101 0.77 -5.31 4.31
CA TRP A 101 0.18 -4.77 5.53
C TRP A 101 -0.19 -3.30 5.33
N PRO A 102 -1.34 -3.01 4.70
CA PRO A 102 -1.69 -1.65 4.30
C PRO A 102 -2.00 -0.75 5.50
N VAL A 103 -1.39 0.43 5.51
CA VAL A 103 -1.63 1.50 6.49
C VAL A 103 -1.95 2.78 5.72
N PRO A 104 -3.22 3.13 5.51
CA PRO A 104 -3.61 4.40 4.89
C PRO A 104 -3.19 5.59 5.76
N MET A 105 -2.69 6.65 5.12
CA MET A 105 -2.23 7.88 5.77
C MET A 105 -2.66 9.09 4.98
N LEU A 106 -3.10 10.14 5.68
CA LEU A 106 -3.47 11.42 5.08
C LEU A 106 -2.24 12.34 5.04
N GLY A 107 -1.94 12.88 3.86
CA GLY A 107 -0.95 13.93 3.65
C GLY A 107 -1.55 15.15 2.99
N ALA A 108 -0.75 16.22 2.88
CA ALA A 108 -1.14 17.48 2.28
C ALA A 108 -0.07 17.97 1.30
N PHE A 109 -0.47 18.92 0.44
CA PHE A 109 0.45 19.64 -0.42
C PHE A 109 0.09 21.14 -0.43
N ASP A 110 1.01 21.97 -0.91
CA ASP A 110 0.81 23.40 -0.92
C ASP A 110 -0.38 23.79 -1.83
N ARG A 111 -1.31 24.57 -1.27
CA ARG A 111 -2.52 25.03 -1.97
C ARG A 111 -2.23 25.79 -3.25
N ARG A 112 -1.05 26.39 -3.40
CA ARG A 112 -0.64 27.10 -4.63
C ARG A 112 -0.74 26.23 -5.87
N PHE A 113 -0.52 24.91 -5.73
CA PHE A 113 -0.61 23.99 -6.86
C PHE A 113 -2.04 23.81 -7.37
N LEU A 114 -3.06 24.21 -6.62
CA LEU A 114 -4.46 24.18 -7.08
C LEU A 114 -4.76 25.16 -8.24
N ASP A 115 -3.82 26.04 -8.58
CA ASP A 115 -3.88 26.87 -9.79
C ASP A 115 -3.63 26.04 -11.06
N VAL A 116 -3.01 24.86 -10.94
CA VAL A 116 -2.86 23.86 -12.01
C VAL A 116 -4.18 23.08 -12.14
N PRO A 117 -4.64 22.75 -13.36
CA PRO A 117 -5.88 21.99 -13.53
C PRO A 117 -5.92 20.71 -12.71
N ALA A 118 -7.06 20.46 -12.09
CA ALA A 118 -7.25 19.32 -11.19
C ALA A 118 -6.91 17.97 -11.85
N GLU A 119 -7.22 17.82 -13.14
CA GLU A 119 -6.94 16.59 -13.91
C GLU A 119 -5.44 16.30 -14.02
N VAL A 120 -4.61 17.34 -14.14
CA VAL A 120 -3.14 17.23 -14.19
C VAL A 120 -2.62 16.79 -12.83
N LEU A 121 -3.09 17.42 -11.74
CA LEU A 121 -2.70 17.08 -10.36
C LEU A 121 -3.12 15.66 -10.01
N VAL A 122 -4.38 15.28 -10.28
CA VAL A 122 -4.90 13.94 -10.03
C VAL A 122 -4.10 12.88 -10.80
N THR A 123 -3.79 13.15 -12.07
CA THR A 123 -2.98 12.24 -12.91
C THR A 123 -1.58 12.08 -12.33
N THR A 124 -0.94 13.17 -11.94
CA THR A 124 0.40 13.17 -11.33
C THR A 124 0.41 12.35 -10.02
N MET A 125 -0.56 12.59 -9.14
CA MET A 125 -0.70 11.84 -7.89
C MET A 125 -0.95 10.36 -8.13
N LYS A 126 -1.88 10.02 -9.02
CA LYS A 126 -2.27 8.64 -9.33
C LYS A 126 -1.16 7.85 -10.04
N VAL A 127 -0.65 8.38 -11.15
CA VAL A 127 0.27 7.63 -12.02
C VAL A 127 1.65 7.50 -11.40
N ASN A 128 2.18 8.57 -10.82
CA ASN A 128 3.56 8.59 -10.34
C ASN A 128 3.69 8.10 -8.90
N GLN A 129 2.72 8.41 -8.03
CA GLN A 129 2.83 8.20 -6.60
C GLN A 129 1.83 7.17 -6.03
N LYS A 130 0.82 6.79 -6.82
CA LYS A 130 -0.26 5.88 -6.37
C LYS A 130 -1.07 6.46 -5.20
N TYR A 131 -1.25 7.78 -5.18
CA TYR A 131 -2.02 8.47 -4.15
C TYR A 131 -3.49 8.61 -4.58
N LEU A 132 -4.39 8.46 -3.62
CA LEU A 132 -5.81 8.72 -3.77
C LEU A 132 -6.09 10.20 -3.53
N SER A 133 -6.90 10.79 -4.39
CA SER A 133 -7.27 12.21 -4.34
C SER A 133 -8.49 12.44 -3.46
N LEU A 134 -8.61 13.65 -2.94
CA LEU A 134 -9.70 14.09 -2.06
C LEU A 134 -10.38 15.32 -2.63
N ARG A 135 -11.67 15.53 -2.28
CA ARG A 135 -12.45 16.70 -2.61
C ARG A 135 -12.95 17.41 -1.36
N ASP A 136 -13.06 18.72 -1.43
CA ASP A 136 -13.68 19.54 -0.40
C ASP A 136 -15.22 19.46 -0.45
N GLY A 137 -15.89 20.16 0.48
CA GLY A 137 -17.36 20.23 0.55
C GLY A 137 -18.04 20.89 -0.65
N SER A 138 -17.29 21.60 -1.48
CA SER A 138 -17.75 22.23 -2.74
C SER A 138 -17.51 21.34 -3.96
N GLY A 139 -16.89 20.17 -3.76
CA GLY A 139 -16.57 19.22 -4.82
C GLY A 139 -15.27 19.52 -5.58
N ASN A 140 -14.49 20.53 -5.17
CA ASN A 140 -13.19 20.84 -5.76
C ASN A 140 -12.11 19.91 -5.23
N LEU A 141 -11.01 19.76 -5.98
CA LEU A 141 -9.83 19.03 -5.51
C LEU A 141 -9.30 19.68 -4.23
N ALA A 142 -9.17 18.90 -3.16
CA ALA A 142 -8.55 19.35 -1.92
C ALA A 142 -7.02 19.25 -2.01
N PRO A 143 -6.27 20.11 -1.29
CA PRO A 143 -4.80 20.05 -1.26
C PRO A 143 -4.31 18.93 -0.34
N ASN A 144 -4.94 17.76 -0.44
CA ASN A 144 -4.69 16.60 0.38
C ASN A 144 -4.68 15.33 -0.48
N PHE A 145 -4.01 14.31 0.02
CA PHE A 145 -3.94 12.99 -0.62
C PHE A 145 -3.93 11.88 0.42
N ILE A 146 -4.34 10.68 0.02
CA ILE A 146 -4.12 9.47 0.81
C ILE A 146 -3.00 8.66 0.17
N THR A 147 -1.98 8.35 0.95
CA THR A 147 -0.97 7.34 0.64
C THR A 147 -1.20 6.09 1.47
N VAL A 148 -0.64 4.96 1.05
CA VAL A 148 -0.74 3.69 1.78
C VAL A 148 0.67 3.17 2.03
N ALA A 149 1.09 3.18 3.29
CA ALA A 149 2.34 2.56 3.70
C ALA A 149 2.18 1.04 3.84
N ASN A 150 3.30 0.32 3.77
CA ASN A 150 3.36 -1.12 3.99
C ASN A 150 3.84 -1.47 5.40
N LEU A 151 3.77 -0.57 6.36
CA LEU A 151 4.23 -0.81 7.73
C LEU A 151 3.56 0.16 8.71
N GLU A 152 3.45 -0.27 9.96
CA GLU A 152 3.12 0.59 11.09
C GLU A 152 4.39 1.25 11.61
N ALA A 153 4.52 2.56 11.41
CA ALA A 153 5.68 3.31 11.89
C ALA A 153 5.56 3.62 13.39
N ARG A 154 6.69 3.59 14.12
CA ARG A 154 6.72 3.85 15.56
C ARG A 154 6.32 5.28 15.94
N ASP A 155 6.51 6.21 15.04
CA ASP A 155 6.15 7.63 15.19
C ASP A 155 4.72 7.94 14.69
N GLY A 156 3.89 6.93 14.45
CA GLY A 156 2.56 7.09 13.86
C GLY A 156 2.57 7.46 12.38
N GLY A 157 3.73 7.41 11.72
CA GLY A 157 3.88 7.65 10.28
C GLY A 157 4.23 9.09 9.90
N GLY A 158 4.54 9.96 10.87
CA GLY A 158 4.86 11.35 10.61
C GLY A 158 6.02 11.53 9.63
N GLN A 159 7.10 10.77 9.77
CA GLN A 159 8.24 10.83 8.85
C GLN A 159 7.89 10.27 7.46
N ILE A 160 7.04 9.25 7.39
CA ILE A 160 6.57 8.69 6.11
C ILE A 160 5.74 9.74 5.38
N ILE A 161 4.79 10.40 6.07
CA ILE A 161 3.96 11.46 5.48
C ILE A 161 4.84 12.60 4.98
N ALA A 162 5.74 13.14 5.82
CA ALA A 162 6.63 14.23 5.43
C ALA A 162 7.49 13.89 4.20
N GLY A 163 8.01 12.66 4.12
CA GLY A 163 8.75 12.18 2.95
C GLY A 163 7.89 12.13 1.68
N ASN A 164 6.64 11.67 1.78
CA ASN A 164 5.71 11.62 0.65
C ASN A 164 5.28 13.03 0.21
N GLU A 165 5.04 13.96 1.15
CA GLU A 165 4.73 15.36 0.86
C GLU A 165 5.88 16.06 0.13
N TYR A 166 7.12 15.80 0.56
CA TYR A 166 8.33 16.33 -0.11
C TYR A 166 8.43 15.84 -1.57
N VAL A 167 8.27 14.52 -1.79
CA VAL A 167 8.32 13.94 -3.14
C VAL A 167 7.18 14.46 -4.00
N LEU A 168 5.96 14.56 -3.45
CA LEU A 168 4.81 15.08 -4.18
C LEU A 168 5.01 16.55 -4.55
N THR A 169 5.55 17.38 -3.65
CA THR A 169 5.87 18.78 -3.92
C THR A 169 6.78 18.91 -5.15
N ALA A 170 7.83 18.10 -5.26
CA ALA A 170 8.70 18.12 -6.42
C ALA A 170 7.95 17.74 -7.72
N ARG A 171 7.08 16.72 -7.67
CA ARG A 171 6.27 16.30 -8.83
C ARG A 171 5.24 17.33 -9.25
N LEU A 172 4.61 18.01 -8.30
CA LEU A 172 3.65 19.05 -8.59
C LEU A 172 4.32 20.32 -9.12
N ALA A 173 5.53 20.65 -8.65
CA ALA A 173 6.33 21.73 -9.21
C ALA A 173 6.73 21.47 -10.68
N ASP A 174 7.09 20.22 -11.01
CA ASP A 174 7.32 19.82 -12.41
C ASP A 174 6.04 20.00 -13.25
N ALA A 175 4.89 19.56 -12.72
CA ALA A 175 3.61 19.69 -13.42
C ALA A 175 3.21 21.18 -13.61
N GLU A 176 3.40 22.02 -12.59
CA GLU A 176 3.19 23.47 -12.65
C GLU A 176 4.06 24.11 -13.74
N PHE A 177 5.35 23.77 -13.76
CA PHE A 177 6.31 24.30 -14.75
C PHE A 177 5.94 23.94 -16.20
N PHE A 178 5.44 22.74 -16.44
CA PHE A 178 5.03 22.33 -17.80
C PHE A 178 3.64 22.85 -18.19
N TRP A 179 2.84 23.32 -17.23
CA TRP A 179 1.52 23.89 -17.48
C TRP A 179 1.56 25.39 -17.75
N THR A 180 2.45 26.13 -17.09
CA THR A 180 2.62 27.60 -17.24
C THR A 180 3.56 27.95 -18.35
#